data_761c08fe822d695fe62a99418cf12733
#
_entry.id   761c08fe822d695fe62a99418cf12733
#
_cell.length_a   1.000
_cell.length_b   1.000
_cell.length_c   1.000
_cell.angle_alpha   90.00
_cell.angle_beta   90.00
_cell.angle_gamma   90.00
#
_symmetry.space_group_name_H-M   'P 1'
#
loop_
_entity.id
_entity.type
_entity.pdbx_description
1 polymer ?
#
loop_
_entity_poly.entity_id
_entity_poly.type
_entity_poly.pdbx_seq_one_letter_code
_entity_poly.pdbx_strand_id
1 'polypeptide(L)'
;SANISKKDPNNSAIFFGLSGTGKTTLSSDPNRTLIGDDEHGWSDDGIFNFEGGCYAKTINLSPLSEPDIYRTTSLFSTVIENMVYDKRTKELDFEDDSLTANMRAAYPMHYIPNSSQTGLAATPKHVVLLTCDAFGVMPPLAKLTPSQAMYHFLSGFTSKAPGTERGVTEPEPTFSTCFGAPFLPRPPQVYGNLFKKKISENNSTCWLVNTGWTGGGHGVGSRMPINVTRSLLTAAINGDLNDVSFVKDVNFGFEVPKFVPGVDPKYLDPRNTWEDKEAYDLAAKKLISLFMENFEQYLPDVDSDVKDALVL
;
A
#
# COMPACT_ATOMS: atom_id res chain seq x y z
N SER A 1 3.32 8.11 1.93
CA SER A 1 2.88 8.95 0.81
C SER A 1 1.49 9.56 1.06
N ALA A 2 1.16 10.65 0.36
CA ALA A 2 -0.14 11.29 0.49
C ALA A 2 -0.58 11.99 -0.81
N ASN A 3 -1.90 12.08 -1.00
CA ASN A 3 -2.48 12.86 -2.08
C ASN A 3 -3.79 13.53 -1.65
N ILE A 4 -4.27 14.47 -2.46
CA ILE A 4 -5.50 15.22 -2.21
C ILE A 4 -6.34 15.30 -3.49
N SER A 5 -7.66 15.28 -3.34
CA SER A 5 -8.58 15.43 -4.47
C SER A 5 -8.42 16.82 -5.13
N LYS A 6 -8.39 16.85 -6.44
CA LYS A 6 -8.43 18.12 -7.20
C LYS A 6 -9.76 18.86 -7.08
N LYS A 7 -10.82 18.15 -6.69
CA LYS A 7 -12.19 18.67 -6.62
C LYS A 7 -12.62 19.08 -5.20
N ASP A 8 -12.01 18.45 -4.19
CA ASP A 8 -12.35 18.68 -2.79
C ASP A 8 -11.06 18.75 -1.93
N PRO A 9 -10.66 19.95 -1.48
CA PRO A 9 -9.46 20.13 -0.67
C PRO A 9 -9.53 19.47 0.71
N ASN A 10 -10.71 19.01 1.14
CA ASN A 10 -10.87 18.26 2.38
C ASN A 10 -10.79 16.74 2.16
N ASN A 11 -10.73 16.27 0.91
CA ASN A 11 -10.60 14.86 0.59
C ASN A 11 -9.12 14.52 0.35
N SER A 12 -8.36 14.41 1.43
CA SER A 12 -6.98 13.92 1.41
C SER A 12 -6.90 12.45 1.82
N ALA A 13 -5.89 11.76 1.32
CA ALA A 13 -5.58 10.37 1.64
C ALA A 13 -4.10 10.25 2.01
N ILE A 14 -3.83 9.51 3.11
CA ILE A 14 -2.49 9.13 3.53
C ILE A 14 -2.32 7.62 3.36
N PHE A 15 -1.15 7.22 2.84
CA PHE A 15 -0.85 5.82 2.50
C PHE A 15 0.31 5.32 3.37
N PHE A 16 0.09 4.20 4.02
CA PHE A 16 1.11 3.45 4.74
C PHE A 16 1.41 2.15 3.99
N GLY A 17 2.64 1.73 4.01
CA GLY A 17 3.05 0.47 3.38
C GLY A 17 4.57 0.38 3.25
N LEU A 18 5.09 -0.82 3.17
CA LEU A 18 6.51 -1.09 2.96
C LEU A 18 6.92 -0.92 1.49
N SER A 19 8.20 -0.99 1.22
CA SER A 19 8.72 -0.99 -0.16
C SER A 19 8.08 -2.11 -0.98
N GLY A 20 7.71 -1.82 -2.22
CA GLY A 20 7.09 -2.80 -3.13
C GLY A 20 5.59 -2.99 -2.98
N THR A 21 4.92 -2.33 -2.02
CA THR A 21 3.46 -2.37 -1.87
C THR A 21 2.72 -1.44 -2.83
N GLY A 22 3.43 -0.57 -3.54
CA GLY A 22 2.85 0.34 -4.53
C GLY A 22 2.54 1.74 -4.03
N LYS A 23 3.13 2.21 -2.90
CA LYS A 23 2.90 3.57 -2.37
C LYS A 23 3.03 4.65 -3.44
N THR A 24 4.20 4.76 -4.06
CA THR A 24 4.48 5.78 -5.09
C THR A 24 3.51 5.69 -6.27
N THR A 25 3.31 4.48 -6.80
CA THR A 25 2.43 4.23 -7.96
C THR A 25 0.96 4.57 -7.70
N LEU A 26 0.47 4.31 -6.48
CA LEU A 26 -0.94 4.52 -6.13
C LEU A 26 -1.22 5.95 -5.63
N SER A 27 -0.26 6.59 -4.95
CA SER A 27 -0.40 7.98 -4.52
C SER A 27 -0.27 8.97 -5.67
N SER A 28 0.50 8.63 -6.72
CA SER A 28 0.71 9.45 -7.93
C SER A 28 -0.43 9.30 -8.95
N ASP A 29 -1.68 9.33 -8.50
CA ASP A 29 -2.86 9.29 -9.37
C ASP A 29 -2.97 10.61 -10.17
N PRO A 30 -3.05 10.57 -11.52
CA PRO A 30 -3.17 11.77 -12.35
C PRO A 30 -4.43 12.62 -12.07
N ASN A 31 -5.46 12.02 -11.45
CA ASN A 31 -6.71 12.71 -11.08
C ASN A 31 -6.64 13.34 -9.68
N ARG A 32 -5.55 13.16 -8.94
CA ARG A 32 -5.33 13.74 -7.61
C ARG A 32 -4.05 14.56 -7.60
N THR A 33 -3.88 15.41 -6.61
CA THR A 33 -2.64 16.18 -6.41
C THR A 33 -1.76 15.43 -5.43
N LEU A 34 -0.55 15.06 -5.84
CA LEU A 34 0.45 14.40 -5.01
C LEU A 34 0.98 15.40 -3.95
N ILE A 35 0.92 15.02 -2.68
CA ILE A 35 1.53 15.78 -1.58
C ILE A 35 2.99 15.35 -1.41
N GLY A 36 3.24 14.06 -1.49
CA GLY A 36 4.56 13.44 -1.49
C GLY A 36 4.43 11.91 -1.63
N ASP A 37 5.51 11.26 -2.06
CA ASP A 37 5.47 9.85 -2.39
C ASP A 37 6.00 8.91 -1.30
N ASP A 38 6.67 9.41 -0.25
CA ASP A 38 7.14 8.57 0.85
C ASP A 38 6.90 9.20 2.23
N GLU A 39 7.84 9.87 2.87
CA GLU A 39 7.76 10.28 4.28
C GLU A 39 6.87 11.49 4.53
N HIS A 40 5.93 11.34 5.47
CA HIS A 40 4.98 12.39 5.86
C HIS A 40 4.83 12.48 7.37
N GLY A 41 4.55 13.69 7.86
CA GLY A 41 4.02 13.90 9.20
C GLY A 41 2.51 14.07 9.18
N TRP A 42 1.85 13.60 10.24
CA TRP A 42 0.44 13.83 10.50
C TRP A 42 0.29 14.56 11.84
N SER A 43 0.23 15.89 11.78
CA SER A 43 -0.01 16.78 12.91
C SER A 43 -1.51 16.92 13.23
N ASP A 44 -1.84 17.77 14.18
CA ASP A 44 -3.24 18.10 14.47
C ASP A 44 -3.83 19.05 13.40
N ASP A 45 -2.98 19.79 12.67
CA ASP A 45 -3.39 20.71 11.61
C ASP A 45 -3.53 20.00 10.23
N GLY A 46 -3.03 18.78 10.08
CA GLY A 46 -3.10 18.05 8.82
C GLY A 46 -1.85 17.25 8.49
N ILE A 47 -1.67 16.96 7.21
CA ILE A 47 -0.55 16.17 6.67
C ILE A 47 0.49 17.12 6.08
N PHE A 48 1.75 16.79 6.22
CA PHE A 48 2.85 17.50 5.56
C PHE A 48 3.92 16.53 5.07
N ASN A 49 4.50 16.85 3.93
CA ASN A 49 5.60 16.12 3.32
C ASN A 49 6.94 16.60 3.90
N PHE A 50 7.87 15.66 4.18
CA PHE A 50 9.23 15.99 4.63
C PHE A 50 10.21 16.18 3.47
N GLU A 51 9.86 15.70 2.27
CA GLU A 51 10.80 15.51 1.16
C GLU A 51 10.57 16.52 0.02
N GLY A 52 11.67 17.00 -0.57
CA GLY A 52 11.62 17.89 -1.74
C GLY A 52 11.51 17.18 -3.09
N GLY A 53 11.55 15.86 -3.11
CA GLY A 53 11.58 15.02 -4.31
C GLY A 53 10.96 13.65 -4.11
N CYS A 54 11.07 12.82 -5.13
CA CYS A 54 10.64 11.44 -5.16
C CYS A 54 11.83 10.51 -5.36
N TYR A 55 11.72 9.28 -4.84
CA TYR A 55 12.73 8.24 -5.00
C TYR A 55 12.06 6.94 -5.46
N ALA A 56 11.74 6.90 -6.76
CA ALA A 56 10.94 5.86 -7.37
C ALA A 56 11.74 4.61 -7.71
N LYS A 57 11.13 3.42 -7.57
CA LYS A 57 11.64 2.17 -8.10
C LYS A 57 11.40 2.11 -9.60
N THR A 58 12.41 1.68 -10.38
CA THR A 58 12.37 1.74 -11.85
C THR A 58 12.52 0.39 -12.56
N ILE A 59 12.68 -0.72 -11.83
CA ILE A 59 12.63 -2.05 -12.45
C ILE A 59 11.28 -2.28 -13.12
N ASN A 60 11.29 -2.74 -14.39
CA ASN A 60 10.12 -2.94 -15.24
C ASN A 60 9.24 -1.68 -15.41
N LEU A 61 9.83 -0.49 -15.28
CA LEU A 61 9.13 0.77 -15.45
C LEU A 61 8.60 0.91 -16.87
N SER A 62 7.29 1.11 -17.01
CA SER A 62 6.61 1.18 -18.30
C SER A 62 6.02 2.57 -18.54
N PRO A 63 6.24 3.17 -19.73
CA PRO A 63 5.61 4.43 -20.10
C PRO A 63 4.09 4.34 -20.21
N LEU A 64 3.53 3.13 -20.35
CA LEU A 64 2.09 2.92 -20.39
C LEU A 64 1.47 2.87 -18.99
N SER A 65 2.18 2.24 -18.04
CA SER A 65 1.66 2.06 -16.68
C SER A 65 1.95 3.26 -15.76
N GLU A 66 3.12 3.89 -15.93
CA GLU A 66 3.63 4.96 -15.06
C GLU A 66 4.29 6.09 -15.89
N PRO A 67 3.52 6.75 -16.78
CA PRO A 67 4.05 7.70 -17.76
C PRO A 67 4.80 8.88 -17.13
N ASP A 68 4.32 9.39 -16.00
CA ASP A 68 4.93 10.53 -15.32
C ASP A 68 6.30 10.15 -14.72
N ILE A 69 6.39 9.01 -14.05
CA ILE A 69 7.65 8.51 -13.49
C ILE A 69 8.64 8.19 -14.63
N TYR A 70 8.16 7.49 -15.66
CA TYR A 70 8.99 7.18 -16.83
C TYR A 70 9.58 8.43 -17.47
N ARG A 71 8.77 9.47 -17.65
CA ARG A 71 9.22 10.75 -18.21
C ARG A 71 10.34 11.38 -17.39
N THR A 72 10.29 11.28 -16.06
CA THR A 72 11.31 11.89 -15.19
C THR A 72 12.69 11.30 -15.41
N THR A 73 12.82 10.04 -15.82
CA THR A 73 14.11 9.38 -16.00
C THR A 73 15.00 9.99 -17.08
N SER A 74 14.41 10.78 -17.98
CA SER A 74 15.12 11.50 -19.06
C SER A 74 15.25 13.01 -18.81
N LEU A 75 14.74 13.52 -17.67
CA LEU A 75 14.81 14.94 -17.36
C LEU A 75 16.15 15.32 -16.70
N PHE A 76 16.58 16.56 -16.90
CA PHE A 76 17.79 17.10 -16.29
C PHE A 76 17.68 17.04 -14.75
N SER A 77 18.80 16.80 -14.08
CA SER A 77 18.89 16.64 -12.61
C SER A 77 18.19 15.42 -12.01
N THR A 78 17.65 14.49 -12.80
CA THR A 78 17.28 13.18 -12.28
C THR A 78 18.53 12.35 -12.04
N VAL A 79 18.64 11.77 -10.86
CA VAL A 79 19.71 10.83 -10.51
C VAL A 79 19.19 9.41 -10.70
N ILE A 80 19.87 8.64 -11.53
CA ILE A 80 19.56 7.23 -11.79
C ILE A 80 20.56 6.36 -11.04
N GLU A 81 20.04 5.39 -10.29
CA GLU A 81 20.87 4.48 -9.48
C GLU A 81 20.68 3.03 -9.91
N ASN A 82 21.78 2.27 -9.89
CA ASN A 82 21.83 0.83 -10.18
C ASN A 82 21.24 0.42 -11.53
N MET A 83 21.20 1.32 -12.49
CA MET A 83 20.59 1.11 -13.79
C MET A 83 21.64 0.69 -14.83
N VAL A 84 21.35 -0.36 -15.58
CA VAL A 84 22.10 -0.71 -16.78
C VAL A 84 21.71 0.24 -17.91
N TYR A 85 22.66 0.66 -18.71
CA TYR A 85 22.42 1.53 -19.86
C TYR A 85 23.41 1.25 -20.99
N ASP A 86 22.97 1.47 -22.21
CA ASP A 86 23.86 1.42 -23.37
C ASP A 86 24.89 2.58 -23.32
N LYS A 87 26.18 2.24 -23.33
CA LYS A 87 27.25 3.25 -23.19
C LYS A 87 27.33 4.25 -24.35
N ARG A 88 26.86 3.85 -25.54
CA ARG A 88 26.90 4.65 -26.77
C ARG A 88 25.66 5.53 -26.91
N THR A 89 24.45 4.93 -26.76
CA THR A 89 23.17 5.65 -26.95
C THR A 89 22.71 6.35 -25.68
N LYS A 90 23.20 5.91 -24.49
CA LYS A 90 22.75 6.32 -23.17
C LYS A 90 21.30 5.90 -22.84
N GLU A 91 20.74 5.00 -23.62
CA GLU A 91 19.44 4.43 -23.35
C GLU A 91 19.47 3.55 -22.10
N LEU A 92 18.49 3.74 -21.22
CA LEU A 92 18.34 3.01 -19.97
C LEU A 92 17.63 1.68 -20.22
N ASP A 93 18.11 0.61 -19.60
CA ASP A 93 17.45 -0.69 -19.64
C ASP A 93 16.72 -0.95 -18.31
N PHE A 94 15.41 -0.83 -18.31
CA PHE A 94 14.56 -1.01 -17.15
C PHE A 94 14.26 -2.49 -16.84
N GLU A 95 14.65 -3.41 -17.72
CA GLU A 95 14.42 -4.85 -17.55
C GLU A 95 15.69 -5.60 -17.12
N ASP A 96 16.87 -5.00 -17.30
CA ASP A 96 18.15 -5.62 -16.92
C ASP A 96 18.46 -5.44 -15.44
N ASP A 97 18.22 -6.48 -14.66
CA ASP A 97 18.50 -6.54 -13.23
C ASP A 97 19.89 -7.15 -12.88
N SER A 98 20.79 -7.25 -13.86
CA SER A 98 22.13 -7.85 -13.67
C SER A 98 22.98 -7.17 -12.60
N LEU A 99 22.78 -5.88 -12.35
CA LEU A 99 23.38 -5.17 -11.22
C LEU A 99 22.59 -5.41 -9.93
N THR A 100 21.29 -5.15 -9.97
CA THR A 100 20.29 -5.41 -8.94
C THR A 100 18.91 -5.01 -9.41
N ALA A 101 17.87 -5.71 -8.96
CA ALA A 101 16.49 -5.31 -9.18
C ALA A 101 16.08 -4.04 -8.37
N ASN A 102 16.96 -3.52 -7.50
CA ASN A 102 16.72 -2.27 -6.75
C ASN A 102 17.21 -1.04 -7.53
N MET A 103 16.77 -0.91 -8.78
CA MET A 103 17.00 0.28 -9.58
C MET A 103 16.10 1.43 -9.13
N ARG A 104 16.65 2.65 -9.08
CA ARG A 104 15.94 3.84 -8.59
C ARG A 104 16.17 5.06 -9.49
N ALA A 105 15.17 5.96 -9.47
CA ALA A 105 15.28 7.31 -9.98
C ALA A 105 14.89 8.31 -8.90
N ALA A 106 15.81 9.22 -8.56
CA ALA A 106 15.56 10.35 -7.68
C ALA A 106 15.36 11.62 -8.51
N TYR A 107 14.26 12.31 -8.31
CA TYR A 107 13.90 13.51 -9.08
C TYR A 107 13.12 14.51 -8.21
N PRO A 108 13.18 15.82 -8.55
CA PRO A 108 12.43 16.85 -7.82
C PRO A 108 10.92 16.63 -7.91
N MET A 109 10.19 16.93 -6.82
CA MET A 109 8.74 16.75 -6.71
C MET A 109 7.97 17.44 -7.87
N HIS A 110 8.42 18.64 -8.28
CA HIS A 110 7.75 19.43 -9.33
C HIS A 110 7.85 18.81 -10.74
N TYR A 111 8.60 17.72 -10.91
CA TYR A 111 8.60 16.96 -12.17
C TYR A 111 7.33 16.13 -12.34
N ILE A 112 6.63 15.85 -11.26
CA ILE A 112 5.29 15.25 -11.33
C ILE A 112 4.27 16.37 -11.57
N PRO A 113 3.53 16.36 -12.70
CA PRO A 113 2.69 17.50 -13.12
C PRO A 113 1.61 17.90 -12.11
N ASN A 114 1.14 16.93 -11.32
CA ASN A 114 0.08 17.14 -10.33
C ASN A 114 0.61 17.17 -8.90
N SER A 115 1.86 17.57 -8.67
CA SER A 115 2.42 17.69 -7.31
C SER A 115 2.00 18.99 -6.65
N SER A 116 1.85 18.94 -5.32
CA SER A 116 1.59 20.11 -4.48
C SER A 116 2.81 21.02 -4.42
N GLN A 117 2.58 22.33 -4.51
CA GLN A 117 3.63 23.31 -4.30
C GLN A 117 3.95 23.56 -2.83
N THR A 118 3.00 23.28 -1.94
CA THR A 118 3.15 23.52 -0.48
C THR A 118 3.60 22.30 0.28
N GLY A 119 3.38 21.10 -0.26
CA GLY A 119 3.59 19.84 0.47
C GLY A 119 2.63 19.65 1.65
N LEU A 120 1.53 20.41 1.71
CA LEU A 120 0.57 20.39 2.82
C LEU A 120 -0.80 19.92 2.35
N ALA A 121 -1.53 19.24 3.25
CA ALA A 121 -2.94 18.91 3.08
C ALA A 121 -3.66 18.95 4.43
N ALA A 122 -4.98 19.12 4.40
CA ALA A 122 -5.81 18.99 5.59
C ALA A 122 -5.72 17.58 6.19
N THR A 123 -6.26 17.41 7.38
CA THR A 123 -6.39 16.12 8.05
C THR A 123 -6.95 15.05 7.12
N PRO A 124 -6.35 13.84 7.06
CA PRO A 124 -6.72 12.83 6.09
C PRO A 124 -8.14 12.32 6.32
N LYS A 125 -8.96 12.41 5.29
CA LYS A 125 -10.28 11.78 5.25
C LYS A 125 -10.18 10.28 5.05
N HIS A 126 -9.14 9.83 4.37
CA HIS A 126 -8.87 8.42 4.12
C HIS A 126 -7.47 8.03 4.57
N VAL A 127 -7.38 6.91 5.27
CA VAL A 127 -6.14 6.25 5.65
C VAL A 127 -6.08 4.93 4.89
N VAL A 128 -5.04 4.71 4.11
CA VAL A 128 -4.86 3.54 3.26
C VAL A 128 -3.67 2.74 3.76
N LEU A 129 -3.92 1.52 4.22
CA LEU A 129 -2.89 0.56 4.58
C LEU A 129 -2.65 -0.34 3.36
N LEU A 130 -1.47 -0.23 2.76
CA LEU A 130 -1.08 -1.03 1.60
C LEU A 130 -0.39 -2.30 2.06
N THR A 131 -0.83 -3.42 1.54
CA THR A 131 -0.16 -4.71 1.72
C THR A 131 0.08 -5.39 0.38
N CYS A 132 1.01 -6.34 0.35
CA CYS A 132 1.25 -7.20 -0.80
C CYS A 132 1.22 -8.64 -0.29
N ASP A 133 0.07 -9.29 -0.39
CA ASP A 133 -0.10 -10.66 0.05
C ASP A 133 0.32 -11.65 -1.05
N ALA A 134 1.42 -12.36 -0.83
CA ALA A 134 1.89 -13.42 -1.75
C ALA A 134 1.22 -14.77 -1.52
N PHE A 135 0.39 -14.92 -0.49
CA PHE A 135 -0.47 -16.10 -0.31
C PHE A 135 -1.68 -16.05 -1.22
N GLY A 136 -2.09 -14.85 -1.66
CA GLY A 136 -3.24 -14.67 -2.56
C GLY A 136 -4.59 -14.90 -1.89
N VAL A 137 -4.70 -14.65 -0.60
CA VAL A 137 -5.89 -14.95 0.23
C VAL A 137 -6.56 -13.72 0.83
N MET A 138 -5.85 -12.59 0.97
CA MET A 138 -6.43 -11.37 1.52
C MET A 138 -7.32 -10.66 0.49
N PRO A 139 -8.46 -10.09 0.92
CA PRO A 139 -9.30 -9.28 0.05
C PRO A 139 -8.51 -8.13 -0.61
N PRO A 140 -8.80 -7.78 -1.87
CA PRO A 140 -8.09 -6.71 -2.57
C PRO A 140 -8.41 -5.32 -2.03
N LEU A 141 -9.59 -5.16 -1.42
CA LEU A 141 -10.03 -3.95 -0.74
C LEU A 141 -10.90 -4.33 0.44
N ALA A 142 -10.61 -3.73 1.60
CA ALA A 142 -11.45 -3.86 2.79
C ALA A 142 -11.53 -2.54 3.55
N LYS A 143 -12.68 -2.27 4.17
CA LYS A 143 -12.87 -1.21 5.13
C LYS A 143 -12.56 -1.74 6.53
N LEU A 144 -11.76 -1.01 7.28
CA LEU A 144 -11.32 -1.41 8.62
C LEU A 144 -11.96 -0.54 9.69
N THR A 145 -12.30 -1.16 10.81
CA THR A 145 -12.57 -0.43 12.06
C THR A 145 -11.28 0.19 12.59
N PRO A 146 -11.34 1.21 13.49
CA PRO A 146 -10.13 1.77 14.09
C PRO A 146 -9.24 0.73 14.79
N SER A 147 -9.83 -0.29 15.40
CA SER A 147 -9.12 -1.38 16.09
C SER A 147 -8.45 -2.34 15.09
N GLN A 148 -9.12 -2.71 14.00
CA GLN A 148 -8.53 -3.46 12.90
C GLN A 148 -7.41 -2.68 12.23
N ALA A 149 -7.59 -1.37 12.02
CA ALA A 149 -6.57 -0.51 11.46
C ALA A 149 -5.33 -0.44 12.36
N MET A 150 -5.49 -0.31 13.69
CA MET A 150 -4.38 -0.37 14.64
C MET A 150 -3.68 -1.74 14.63
N TYR A 151 -4.44 -2.84 14.58
CA TYR A 151 -3.90 -4.19 14.49
C TYR A 151 -2.99 -4.34 13.26
N HIS A 152 -3.48 -3.94 12.08
CA HIS A 152 -2.72 -4.03 10.84
C HIS A 152 -1.56 -3.03 10.79
N PHE A 153 -1.71 -1.85 11.36
CA PHE A 153 -0.64 -0.86 11.49
C PHE A 153 0.50 -1.40 12.37
N LEU A 154 0.19 -1.96 13.55
CA LEU A 154 1.20 -2.58 14.42
C LEU A 154 1.87 -3.78 13.76
N SER A 155 1.10 -4.61 13.05
CA SER A 155 1.65 -5.77 12.33
C SER A 155 2.56 -5.36 11.17
N GLY A 156 2.20 -4.33 10.40
CA GLY A 156 2.97 -3.85 9.25
C GLY A 156 3.26 -4.95 8.24
N PHE A 157 2.23 -5.76 7.90
CA PHE A 157 2.38 -6.94 7.05
C PHE A 157 2.57 -6.60 5.58
N THR A 158 3.49 -7.30 4.94
CA THR A 158 3.62 -7.45 3.49
C THR A 158 4.36 -8.73 3.17
N SER A 159 4.37 -9.15 1.90
CA SER A 159 5.36 -10.10 1.41
C SER A 159 6.47 -9.33 0.70
N LYS A 160 7.71 -9.55 1.10
CA LYS A 160 8.88 -9.01 0.39
C LYS A 160 8.86 -9.55 -1.03
N ALA A 161 8.87 -8.66 -2.01
CA ALA A 161 8.99 -9.09 -3.40
C ALA A 161 10.45 -9.49 -3.71
N PRO A 162 10.68 -10.47 -4.60
CA PRO A 162 12.01 -10.79 -5.10
C PRO A 162 12.72 -9.52 -5.59
N GLY A 163 14.04 -9.41 -5.29
CA GLY A 163 14.85 -8.27 -5.68
C GLY A 163 14.62 -6.96 -4.90
N THR A 164 13.76 -6.94 -3.88
CA THR A 164 13.63 -5.76 -2.99
C THR A 164 14.73 -5.72 -1.93
N GLU A 165 15.22 -6.89 -1.52
CA GLU A 165 16.33 -7.05 -0.60
C GLU A 165 17.30 -8.13 -1.12
N ARG A 166 18.58 -8.01 -0.76
CA ARG A 166 19.62 -8.98 -1.16
C ARG A 166 19.30 -10.36 -0.58
N GLY A 167 19.22 -11.38 -1.43
CA GLY A 167 18.97 -12.78 -1.04
C GLY A 167 17.51 -13.20 -1.05
N VAL A 168 16.57 -12.29 -1.27
CA VAL A 168 15.14 -12.62 -1.44
C VAL A 168 14.91 -13.05 -2.88
N THR A 169 14.74 -14.36 -3.09
CA THR A 169 14.47 -14.98 -4.40
C THR A 169 13.00 -15.33 -4.60
N GLU A 170 12.26 -15.49 -3.51
CA GLU A 170 10.82 -15.75 -3.49
C GLU A 170 10.13 -14.80 -2.49
N PRO A 171 8.83 -14.48 -2.67
CA PRO A 171 8.13 -13.64 -1.73
C PRO A 171 8.06 -14.29 -0.35
N GLU A 172 8.53 -13.56 0.66
CA GLU A 172 8.49 -13.98 2.05
C GLU A 172 7.56 -13.07 2.87
N PRO A 173 6.68 -13.66 3.73
CA PRO A 173 5.88 -12.88 4.65
C PRO A 173 6.80 -12.09 5.58
N THR A 174 6.52 -10.80 5.72
CA THR A 174 7.32 -9.89 6.53
C THR A 174 6.40 -9.02 7.37
N PHE A 175 6.76 -8.85 8.62
CA PHE A 175 6.10 -7.97 9.56
C PHE A 175 7.08 -6.88 9.99
N SER A 176 6.76 -5.62 9.68
CA SER A 176 7.56 -4.47 10.08
C SER A 176 6.68 -3.51 10.86
N THR A 177 6.85 -3.51 12.16
CA THR A 177 6.05 -2.74 13.12
C THR A 177 5.79 -1.31 12.63
N CYS A 178 4.53 -0.92 12.56
CA CYS A 178 4.06 0.39 12.09
C CYS A 178 4.56 0.75 10.68
N PHE A 179 4.88 -0.23 9.83
CA PHE A 179 5.51 -0.07 8.51
C PHE A 179 6.87 0.64 8.53
N GLY A 180 7.55 0.69 9.68
CA GLY A 180 8.79 1.46 9.84
C GLY A 180 9.61 1.06 11.05
N ALA A 181 9.66 -0.24 11.42
CA ALA A 181 10.35 -0.74 12.61
C ALA A 181 11.74 -0.14 12.85
N PRO A 182 12.63 -0.01 11.83
CA PRO A 182 13.96 0.55 12.03
C PRO A 182 14.00 2.04 12.44
N PHE A 183 12.88 2.76 12.23
CA PHE A 183 12.78 4.21 12.43
C PHE A 183 12.02 4.61 13.70
N LEU A 184 11.58 3.63 14.51
CA LEU A 184 10.74 3.87 15.68
C LEU A 184 11.58 4.04 16.96
N PRO A 185 11.78 5.28 17.49
CA PRO A 185 12.54 5.49 18.72
C PRO A 185 11.74 5.24 20.01
N ARG A 186 10.43 4.98 19.90
CA ARG A 186 9.53 4.71 21.02
C ARG A 186 8.89 3.33 20.89
N PRO A 187 8.34 2.78 22.00
CA PRO A 187 7.59 1.52 21.94
C PRO A 187 6.42 1.58 20.93
N PRO A 188 6.17 0.48 20.20
CA PRO A 188 5.17 0.43 19.12
C PRO A 188 3.77 0.88 19.51
N GLN A 189 3.31 0.55 20.72
CA GLN A 189 1.98 0.90 21.22
C GLN A 189 1.76 2.42 21.32
N VAL A 190 2.81 3.22 21.48
CA VAL A 190 2.71 4.69 21.47
C VAL A 190 2.23 5.18 20.11
N TYR A 191 2.79 4.63 19.05
CA TYR A 191 2.40 4.96 17.67
C TYR A 191 1.03 4.37 17.32
N GLY A 192 0.76 3.12 17.72
CA GLY A 192 -0.53 2.49 17.52
C GLY A 192 -1.68 3.25 18.19
N ASN A 193 -1.51 3.65 19.44
CA ASN A 193 -2.51 4.43 20.16
C ASN A 193 -2.73 5.81 19.53
N LEU A 194 -1.65 6.49 19.12
CA LEU A 194 -1.75 7.78 18.42
C LEU A 194 -2.48 7.62 17.08
N PHE A 195 -2.17 6.57 16.34
CA PHE A 195 -2.82 6.25 15.06
C PHE A 195 -4.33 6.00 15.24
N LYS A 196 -4.71 5.10 16.18
CA LYS A 196 -6.11 4.82 16.51
C LYS A 196 -6.86 6.08 16.96
N LYS A 197 -6.23 6.90 17.81
CA LYS A 197 -6.77 8.17 18.28
C LYS A 197 -7.06 9.11 17.11
N LYS A 198 -6.06 9.37 16.25
CA LYS A 198 -6.18 10.29 15.12
C LYS A 198 -7.27 9.85 14.12
N ILE A 199 -7.37 8.57 13.82
CA ILE A 199 -8.44 8.02 12.99
C ILE A 199 -9.81 8.31 13.60
N SER A 200 -9.98 8.03 14.90
CA SER A 200 -11.25 8.18 15.59
C SER A 200 -11.68 9.64 15.74
N GLU A 201 -10.76 10.52 16.15
CA GLU A 201 -11.06 11.95 16.37
C GLU A 201 -11.39 12.67 15.05
N ASN A 202 -10.79 12.26 13.95
CA ASN A 202 -10.99 12.88 12.64
C ASN A 202 -12.05 12.17 11.78
N ASN A 203 -12.68 11.11 12.29
CA ASN A 203 -13.61 10.27 11.53
C ASN A 203 -13.04 9.82 10.18
N SER A 204 -11.73 9.53 10.16
CA SER A 204 -11.06 9.04 8.96
C SER A 204 -11.51 7.63 8.61
N THR A 205 -11.82 7.38 7.34
CA THR A 205 -12.13 6.02 6.88
C THR A 205 -10.83 5.27 6.60
N CYS A 206 -10.67 4.11 7.21
CA CYS A 206 -9.51 3.25 6.99
C CYS A 206 -9.80 2.18 5.96
N TRP A 207 -8.88 2.02 5.03
CA TRP A 207 -8.90 1.04 3.97
C TRP A 207 -7.66 0.17 4.02
N LEU A 208 -7.84 -1.14 3.90
CA LEU A 208 -6.77 -2.07 3.56
C LEU A 208 -6.83 -2.33 2.05
N VAL A 209 -5.73 -2.11 1.36
CA VAL A 209 -5.61 -2.37 -0.09
C VAL A 209 -4.50 -3.39 -0.31
N ASN A 210 -4.88 -4.54 -0.83
CA ASN A 210 -3.96 -5.62 -1.14
C ASN A 210 -3.55 -5.55 -2.62
N THR A 211 -2.27 -5.32 -2.87
CA THR A 211 -1.65 -5.28 -4.20
C THR A 211 -0.95 -6.58 -4.58
N GLY A 212 -1.17 -7.64 -3.79
CA GLY A 212 -0.51 -8.93 -3.90
C GLY A 212 -1.05 -9.83 -5.00
N TRP A 213 -1.15 -11.11 -4.72
CA TRP A 213 -1.54 -12.15 -5.67
C TRP A 213 -3.05 -12.42 -5.65
N THR A 214 -3.53 -12.98 -6.75
CA THR A 214 -4.91 -13.44 -6.93
C THR A 214 -4.91 -14.73 -7.76
N GLY A 215 -5.91 -15.59 -7.57
CA GLY A 215 -6.03 -16.88 -8.28
C GLY A 215 -5.06 -17.95 -7.80
N GLY A 216 -4.41 -17.73 -6.67
CA GLY A 216 -3.38 -18.58 -6.09
C GLY A 216 -2.30 -17.74 -5.43
N GLY A 217 -1.45 -18.38 -4.62
CA GLY A 217 -0.23 -17.77 -4.11
C GLY A 217 0.84 -17.59 -5.19
N HIS A 218 1.98 -17.03 -4.78
CA HIS A 218 3.15 -16.94 -5.66
C HIS A 218 3.50 -18.30 -6.29
N GLY A 219 3.83 -18.29 -7.57
CA GLY A 219 4.13 -19.51 -8.35
C GLY A 219 2.90 -20.21 -8.94
N VAL A 220 1.67 -19.89 -8.49
CA VAL A 220 0.41 -20.44 -9.00
C VAL A 220 -0.48 -19.33 -9.56
N GLY A 221 -0.78 -18.33 -8.72
CA GLY A 221 -1.57 -17.17 -9.10
C GLY A 221 -0.74 -16.09 -9.84
N SER A 222 -1.38 -14.96 -10.08
CA SER A 222 -0.75 -13.80 -10.69
C SER A 222 -0.87 -12.57 -9.78
N ARG A 223 0.02 -11.59 -9.98
CA ARG A 223 -0.10 -10.31 -9.30
C ARG A 223 -1.41 -9.62 -9.68
N MET A 224 -2.08 -8.99 -8.71
CA MET A 224 -3.29 -8.21 -8.96
C MET A 224 -3.01 -7.15 -10.04
N PRO A 225 -3.81 -7.08 -11.11
CA PRO A 225 -3.62 -6.08 -12.15
C PRO A 225 -3.70 -4.66 -11.60
N ILE A 226 -2.75 -3.79 -11.96
CA ILE A 226 -2.67 -2.43 -11.43
C ILE A 226 -3.91 -1.59 -11.71
N ASN A 227 -4.55 -1.80 -12.86
CA ASN A 227 -5.81 -1.12 -13.20
C ASN A 227 -6.96 -1.51 -12.26
N VAL A 228 -7.02 -2.77 -11.84
CA VAL A 228 -8.01 -3.25 -10.84
C VAL A 228 -7.73 -2.57 -9.49
N THR A 229 -6.49 -2.59 -9.01
CA THR A 229 -6.10 -1.93 -7.75
C THR A 229 -6.42 -0.43 -7.77
N ARG A 230 -6.12 0.26 -8.89
CA ARG A 230 -6.45 1.69 -9.06
C ARG A 230 -7.95 1.94 -9.03
N SER A 231 -8.76 1.10 -9.69
CA SER A 231 -10.22 1.23 -9.67
C SER A 231 -10.79 1.04 -8.27
N LEU A 232 -10.29 0.03 -7.53
CA LEU A 232 -10.68 -0.24 -6.14
C LEU A 232 -10.36 0.96 -5.23
N LEU A 233 -9.12 1.45 -5.30
CA LEU A 233 -8.67 2.58 -4.50
C LEU A 233 -9.43 3.85 -4.84
N THR A 234 -9.61 4.15 -6.13
CA THR A 234 -10.34 5.33 -6.61
C THR A 234 -11.77 5.33 -6.08
N ALA A 235 -12.48 4.21 -6.19
CA ALA A 235 -13.83 4.08 -5.66
C ALA A 235 -13.88 4.30 -4.14
N ALA A 236 -12.90 3.75 -3.40
CA ALA A 236 -12.82 3.90 -1.95
C ALA A 236 -12.64 5.36 -1.52
N ILE A 237 -11.68 6.08 -2.14
CA ILE A 237 -11.33 7.45 -1.69
C ILE A 237 -12.18 8.56 -2.33
N ASN A 238 -12.92 8.28 -3.40
CA ASN A 238 -13.85 9.22 -4.01
C ASN A 238 -15.25 9.18 -3.40
N GLY A 239 -15.55 8.17 -2.56
CA GLY A 239 -16.85 8.00 -1.93
C GLY A 239 -17.84 7.18 -2.75
N ASP A 240 -17.43 6.54 -3.85
CA ASP A 240 -18.30 5.72 -4.70
C ASP A 240 -18.81 4.48 -3.97
N LEU A 241 -18.25 4.16 -2.80
CA LEU A 241 -18.64 3.04 -1.96
C LEU A 241 -19.57 3.43 -0.79
N ASN A 242 -20.00 4.71 -0.68
CA ASN A 242 -20.82 5.16 0.44
C ASN A 242 -22.19 4.45 0.51
N ASP A 243 -22.78 4.15 -0.64
CA ASP A 243 -24.07 3.49 -0.75
C ASP A 243 -23.96 1.99 -1.12
N VAL A 244 -22.74 1.46 -1.10
CA VAL A 244 -22.50 0.05 -1.40
C VAL A 244 -22.64 -0.77 -0.11
N SER A 245 -23.30 -1.93 -0.20
CA SER A 245 -23.35 -2.87 0.92
C SER A 245 -22.03 -3.63 1.05
N PHE A 246 -21.62 -3.87 2.29
CA PHE A 246 -20.44 -4.65 2.63
C PHE A 246 -20.83 -6.03 3.17
N VAL A 247 -19.90 -6.97 3.09
CA VAL A 247 -20.00 -8.30 3.68
C VAL A 247 -18.76 -8.56 4.51
N LYS A 248 -18.94 -9.22 5.64
CA LYS A 248 -17.82 -9.60 6.50
C LYS A 248 -17.07 -10.78 5.86
N ASP A 249 -15.78 -10.60 5.60
CA ASP A 249 -14.90 -11.68 5.16
C ASP A 249 -14.79 -12.74 6.24
N VAL A 250 -14.88 -14.01 5.83
CA VAL A 250 -14.95 -15.14 6.78
C VAL A 250 -13.61 -15.49 7.41
N ASN A 251 -12.49 -15.11 6.82
CA ASN A 251 -11.16 -15.44 7.29
C ASN A 251 -10.52 -14.32 8.14
N PHE A 252 -10.68 -13.07 7.72
CA PHE A 252 -10.03 -11.92 8.36
C PHE A 252 -11.03 -10.99 9.08
N GLY A 253 -12.33 -11.25 8.95
CA GLY A 253 -13.35 -10.44 9.60
C GLY A 253 -13.49 -9.01 9.06
N PHE A 254 -12.93 -8.70 7.89
CA PHE A 254 -12.97 -7.38 7.28
C PHE A 254 -14.32 -7.10 6.61
N GLU A 255 -14.68 -5.82 6.51
CA GLU A 255 -15.78 -5.38 5.68
C GLU A 255 -15.33 -5.23 4.23
N VAL A 256 -15.78 -6.13 3.34
CA VAL A 256 -15.48 -6.14 1.91
C VAL A 256 -16.68 -5.64 1.12
N PRO A 257 -16.52 -4.70 0.16
CA PRO A 257 -17.63 -4.23 -0.66
C PRO A 257 -18.13 -5.33 -1.58
N LYS A 258 -19.47 -5.49 -1.69
CA LYS A 258 -20.08 -6.47 -2.60
C LYS A 258 -19.96 -6.09 -4.07
N PHE A 259 -19.74 -4.82 -4.34
CA PHE A 259 -19.64 -4.27 -5.68
C PHE A 259 -18.69 -3.07 -5.69
N VAL A 260 -17.88 -2.95 -6.73
CA VAL A 260 -17.05 -1.77 -7.00
C VAL A 260 -17.21 -1.42 -8.49
N PRO A 261 -17.52 -0.16 -8.83
CA PRO A 261 -17.68 0.25 -10.21
C PRO A 261 -16.44 -0.07 -11.05
N GLY A 262 -16.64 -0.72 -12.21
CA GLY A 262 -15.53 -1.04 -13.13
C GLY A 262 -14.62 -2.19 -12.71
N VAL A 263 -14.93 -2.90 -11.63
CA VAL A 263 -14.17 -4.07 -11.15
C VAL A 263 -15.01 -5.32 -11.30
N ASP A 264 -14.42 -6.38 -11.87
CA ASP A 264 -15.06 -7.70 -11.94
C ASP A 264 -15.27 -8.24 -10.51
N PRO A 265 -16.52 -8.56 -10.12
CA PRO A 265 -16.84 -9.03 -8.77
C PRO A 265 -16.03 -10.25 -8.30
N LYS A 266 -15.51 -11.06 -9.22
CA LYS A 266 -14.68 -12.21 -8.85
C LYS A 266 -13.44 -11.84 -8.02
N TYR A 267 -12.89 -10.63 -8.22
CA TYR A 267 -11.73 -10.17 -7.46
C TYR A 267 -12.06 -9.82 -6.00
N LEU A 268 -13.33 -9.43 -5.72
CA LEU A 268 -13.73 -8.96 -4.39
C LEU A 268 -13.78 -10.08 -3.35
N ASP A 269 -13.97 -11.32 -3.78
CA ASP A 269 -13.85 -12.52 -2.95
C ASP A 269 -12.68 -13.37 -3.44
N PRO A 270 -11.50 -13.31 -2.80
CA PRO A 270 -10.32 -14.05 -3.25
C PRO A 270 -10.54 -15.55 -3.40
N ARG A 271 -11.38 -16.15 -2.55
CA ARG A 271 -11.70 -17.58 -2.62
C ARG A 271 -12.30 -17.96 -3.97
N ASN A 272 -13.07 -17.06 -4.60
CA ASN A 272 -13.66 -17.30 -5.91
C ASN A 272 -12.65 -17.30 -7.05
N THR A 273 -11.47 -16.70 -6.86
CA THR A 273 -10.41 -16.66 -7.87
C THR A 273 -9.57 -17.94 -7.91
N TRP A 274 -9.55 -18.73 -6.83
CA TRP A 274 -8.78 -19.96 -6.75
C TRP A 274 -9.53 -21.12 -7.44
N GLU A 275 -8.79 -22.02 -8.12
CA GLU A 275 -9.33 -23.27 -8.63
C GLU A 275 -9.62 -24.26 -7.49
N ASP A 276 -8.63 -24.44 -6.61
CA ASP A 276 -8.72 -25.29 -5.42
C ASP A 276 -9.12 -24.47 -4.17
N LYS A 277 -10.36 -24.65 -3.73
CA LYS A 277 -10.93 -23.94 -2.58
C LYS A 277 -10.37 -24.43 -1.23
N GLU A 278 -9.96 -25.71 -1.15
CA GLU A 278 -9.38 -26.28 0.06
C GLU A 278 -7.94 -25.74 0.24
N ALA A 279 -7.20 -25.63 -0.85
CA ALA A 279 -5.87 -25.01 -0.84
C ALA A 279 -5.95 -23.53 -0.44
N TYR A 280 -6.98 -22.79 -0.89
CA TYR A 280 -7.23 -21.43 -0.41
C TYR A 280 -7.46 -21.40 1.10
N ASP A 281 -8.36 -22.23 1.62
CA ASP A 281 -8.72 -22.25 3.04
C ASP A 281 -7.49 -22.60 3.92
N LEU A 282 -6.61 -23.48 3.45
CA LEU A 282 -5.35 -23.82 4.13
C LEU A 282 -4.35 -22.64 4.11
N ALA A 283 -4.22 -21.97 2.98
CA ALA A 283 -3.34 -20.81 2.83
C ALA A 283 -3.82 -19.62 3.70
N ALA A 284 -5.14 -19.39 3.76
CA ALA A 284 -5.74 -18.37 4.61
C ALA A 284 -5.46 -18.66 6.10
N LYS A 285 -5.69 -19.88 6.56
CA LYS A 285 -5.37 -20.30 7.94
C LYS A 285 -3.90 -20.11 8.27
N LYS A 286 -3.00 -20.45 7.34
CA LYS A 286 -1.56 -20.25 7.52
C LYS A 286 -1.23 -18.78 7.71
N LEU A 287 -1.76 -17.88 6.89
CA LEU A 287 -1.51 -16.45 7.02
C LEU A 287 -2.07 -15.89 8.33
N ILE A 288 -3.28 -16.30 8.74
CA ILE A 288 -3.88 -15.91 10.01
C ILE A 288 -2.97 -16.34 11.18
N SER A 289 -2.45 -17.57 11.16
CA SER A 289 -1.53 -18.05 12.21
C SER A 289 -0.26 -17.19 12.30
N LEU A 290 0.29 -16.75 11.16
CA LEU A 290 1.44 -15.85 11.12
C LEU A 290 1.11 -14.47 11.71
N PHE A 291 -0.07 -13.93 11.44
CA PHE A 291 -0.55 -12.69 12.06
C PHE A 291 -0.66 -12.84 13.57
N MET A 292 -1.27 -13.91 14.05
CA MET A 292 -1.45 -14.17 15.48
C MET A 292 -0.09 -14.30 16.19
N GLU A 293 0.82 -15.11 15.65
CA GLU A 293 2.18 -15.28 16.17
C GLU A 293 2.94 -13.93 16.23
N ASN A 294 2.90 -13.17 15.14
CA ASN A 294 3.53 -11.84 15.14
C ASN A 294 2.90 -10.91 16.17
N PHE A 295 1.59 -10.97 16.39
CA PHE A 295 0.88 -10.03 17.25
C PHE A 295 1.02 -10.36 18.75
N GLU A 296 1.46 -11.55 19.14
CA GLU A 296 1.69 -11.95 20.55
C GLU A 296 2.53 -10.92 21.32
N GLN A 297 3.54 -10.34 20.67
CA GLN A 297 4.42 -9.34 21.29
C GLN A 297 3.70 -8.05 21.69
N TYR A 298 2.56 -7.72 21.08
CA TYR A 298 1.78 -6.50 21.34
C TYR A 298 0.63 -6.72 22.33
N LEU A 299 0.20 -7.95 22.57
CA LEU A 299 -0.94 -8.29 23.40
C LEU A 299 -0.91 -7.66 24.81
N PRO A 300 0.24 -7.56 25.51
CA PRO A 300 0.27 -6.93 26.84
C PRO A 300 -0.09 -5.44 26.82
N ASP A 301 0.14 -4.75 25.71
CA ASP A 301 0.17 -3.29 25.62
C ASP A 301 -0.99 -2.68 24.79
N VAL A 302 -1.93 -3.51 24.33
CA VAL A 302 -3.09 -3.06 23.54
C VAL A 302 -4.41 -3.36 24.21
N ASP A 303 -5.43 -2.56 23.90
CA ASP A 303 -6.78 -2.72 24.41
C ASP A 303 -7.46 -4.01 23.90
N SER A 304 -8.50 -4.49 24.61
CA SER A 304 -9.20 -5.73 24.26
C SER A 304 -9.80 -5.71 22.86
N ASP A 305 -10.34 -4.57 22.42
CA ASP A 305 -10.94 -4.41 21.09
C ASP A 305 -9.91 -4.53 19.95
N VAL A 306 -8.64 -4.25 20.24
CA VAL A 306 -7.53 -4.47 19.29
C VAL A 306 -7.08 -5.93 19.31
N LYS A 307 -7.07 -6.57 20.50
CA LYS A 307 -6.76 -8.01 20.63
C LYS A 307 -7.75 -8.85 19.82
N ASP A 308 -9.03 -8.48 19.90
CA ASP A 308 -10.12 -9.19 19.25
C ASP A 308 -10.31 -8.79 17.76
N ALA A 309 -9.50 -7.85 17.24
CA ALA A 309 -9.68 -7.30 15.89
C ALA A 309 -9.42 -8.29 14.75
N LEU A 310 -8.70 -9.39 15.00
CA LEU A 310 -8.48 -10.49 14.05
C LEU A 310 -9.23 -11.76 14.47
N VAL A 311 -10.06 -11.71 15.50
CA VAL A 311 -10.82 -12.90 15.92
C VAL A 311 -12.02 -13.09 15.01
N LEU A 312 -12.12 -14.26 14.45
CA LEU A 312 -13.18 -14.80 13.58
C LEU A 312 -14.46 -15.09 14.37
#